data_2019cf62405f9ebf1f414a4aea375edf
#
_entry.id   2019cf62405f9ebf1f414a4aea375edf
#
_cell.length_a   1.000
_cell.length_b   1.000
_cell.length_c   1.000
_cell.angle_alpha   90.00
_cell.angle_beta   90.00
_cell.angle_gamma   90.00
#
_symmetry.space_group_name_H-M   'P 1'
#
loop_
_entity.id
_entity.type
_entity.pdbx_description
1 polymer ?
#
loop_
_entity_poly.entity_id
_entity_poly.type
_entity_poly.pdbx_seq_one_letter_code
_entity_poly.pdbx_strand_id
1 'polypeptide(L)'
;MARKTSQAGRRTQALEIVDRLRGEYPAAGIVLGFGSDWELLVAVILSAQCTDKMVNQVTAKLFQKYRSIDDYAAADAAEFEADIRPTGFFRNKTKHIIGAAQMILADFGGAVPASMIELLTLPGVARKTANIVLGNAYPEAYASDADAGIAVDTHVKRLSQRLGLASSADPDRIERQLMEIVPREDWFRLTYLLIEHGRAVCTARRPHCGDCVLQDICPSAFRV
;
A
#
# COMPACT_ATOMS: atom_id res chain seq x y z
N MET A 1 -8.50 -19.32 -28.03
CA MET A 1 -9.41 -18.38 -27.37
C MET A 1 -9.53 -18.76 -25.90
N ALA A 2 -8.96 -17.99 -24.95
CA ALA A 2 -9.13 -18.27 -23.53
C ALA A 2 -10.60 -18.07 -23.15
N ARG A 3 -11.23 -19.06 -22.54
CA ARG A 3 -12.60 -18.96 -22.00
C ARG A 3 -12.60 -17.82 -20.99
N LYS A 4 -13.41 -16.78 -21.18
CA LYS A 4 -13.67 -15.76 -20.16
C LYS A 4 -14.26 -16.47 -18.94
N THR A 5 -13.48 -16.58 -17.88
CA THR A 5 -13.95 -17.12 -16.60
C THR A 5 -15.11 -16.26 -16.11
N SER A 6 -16.22 -16.85 -15.69
CA SER A 6 -17.38 -16.13 -15.16
C SER A 6 -16.98 -15.36 -13.91
N GLN A 7 -17.76 -14.34 -13.52
CA GLN A 7 -17.49 -13.59 -12.26
C GLN A 7 -17.49 -14.54 -11.05
N ALA A 8 -18.40 -15.50 -11.00
CA ALA A 8 -18.42 -16.52 -9.95
C ALA A 8 -17.13 -17.35 -9.93
N GLY A 9 -16.63 -17.78 -11.10
CA GLY A 9 -15.36 -18.51 -11.19
C GLY A 9 -14.16 -17.68 -10.76
N ARG A 10 -14.11 -16.38 -11.08
CA ARG A 10 -13.05 -15.47 -10.60
C ARG A 10 -13.11 -15.28 -9.09
N ARG A 11 -14.32 -15.21 -8.51
CA ARG A 11 -14.50 -15.11 -7.06
C ARG A 11 -13.98 -16.35 -6.33
N THR A 12 -14.32 -17.55 -6.81
CA THR A 12 -13.81 -18.81 -6.26
C THR A 12 -12.28 -18.86 -6.34
N GLN A 13 -11.71 -18.50 -7.49
CA GLN A 13 -10.26 -18.43 -7.66
C GLN A 13 -9.61 -17.41 -6.73
N ALA A 14 -10.21 -16.24 -6.55
CA ALA A 14 -9.68 -15.20 -5.64
C ALA A 14 -9.64 -15.68 -4.20
N LEU A 15 -10.70 -16.34 -3.72
CA LEU A 15 -10.76 -16.93 -2.38
C LEU A 15 -9.66 -17.99 -2.17
N GLU A 16 -9.48 -18.87 -3.13
CA GLU A 16 -8.44 -19.90 -3.08
C GLU A 16 -7.04 -19.30 -3.07
N ILE A 17 -6.79 -18.25 -3.88
CA ILE A 17 -5.53 -17.52 -3.87
C ILE A 17 -5.27 -16.88 -2.50
N VAL A 18 -6.26 -16.20 -1.93
CA VAL A 18 -6.14 -15.57 -0.60
C VAL A 18 -5.81 -16.61 0.47
N ASP A 19 -6.51 -17.73 0.46
CA ASP A 19 -6.31 -18.81 1.45
C ASP A 19 -4.92 -19.42 1.37
N ARG A 20 -4.46 -19.80 0.17
CA ARG A 20 -3.12 -20.36 -0.05
C ARG A 20 -2.02 -19.37 0.32
N LEU A 21 -2.14 -18.11 -0.08
CA LEU A 21 -1.17 -17.07 0.26
C LEU A 21 -1.16 -16.74 1.75
N ARG A 22 -2.31 -16.82 2.43
CA ARG A 22 -2.40 -16.65 3.89
C ARG A 22 -1.64 -17.76 4.63
N GLY A 23 -1.72 -18.99 4.15
CA GLY A 23 -0.93 -20.11 4.66
C GLY A 23 0.56 -19.94 4.44
N GLU A 24 0.96 -19.45 3.25
CA GLU A 24 2.37 -19.25 2.87
C GLU A 24 3.00 -18.03 3.57
N TYR A 25 2.23 -16.94 3.74
CA TYR A 25 2.71 -15.67 4.32
C TYR A 25 1.86 -15.24 5.53
N PRO A 26 1.87 -16.00 6.64
CA PRO A 26 1.03 -15.69 7.81
C PRO A 26 1.36 -14.34 8.46
N ALA A 27 2.62 -13.87 8.32
CA ALA A 27 3.10 -12.60 8.84
C ALA A 27 3.08 -11.45 7.83
N ALA A 28 2.42 -11.63 6.65
CA ALA A 28 2.33 -10.58 5.65
C ALA A 28 1.71 -9.30 6.23
N GLY A 29 2.43 -8.19 6.10
CA GLY A 29 2.03 -6.90 6.68
C GLY A 29 2.97 -5.78 6.29
N ILE A 30 2.77 -4.62 6.88
CA ILE A 30 3.62 -3.45 6.65
C ILE A 30 5.01 -3.70 7.27
N VAL A 31 6.05 -3.34 6.50
CA VAL A 31 7.45 -3.48 6.93
C VAL A 31 8.10 -2.14 7.28
N LEU A 32 7.36 -1.04 7.13
CA LEU A 32 7.80 0.30 7.55
C LEU A 32 7.72 0.40 9.07
N GLY A 33 8.75 0.97 9.71
CA GLY A 33 8.77 1.24 11.15
C GLY A 33 8.07 2.56 11.46
N PHE A 34 7.16 2.55 12.43
CA PHE A 34 6.44 3.72 12.93
C PHE A 34 5.96 3.48 14.36
N GLY A 35 5.77 4.53 15.13
CA GLY A 35 5.26 4.51 16.50
C GLY A 35 3.94 5.29 16.67
N SER A 36 3.47 6.00 15.61
CA SER A 36 2.21 6.75 15.61
C SER A 36 1.58 6.79 14.21
N ASP A 37 0.31 7.18 14.13
CA ASP A 37 -0.43 7.35 12.88
C ASP A 37 0.23 8.39 11.97
N TRP A 38 0.74 9.46 12.55
CA TRP A 38 1.49 10.47 11.83
C TRP A 38 2.80 9.91 11.25
N GLU A 39 3.58 9.18 12.06
CA GLU A 39 4.81 8.54 11.59
C GLU A 39 4.54 7.53 10.47
N LEU A 40 3.43 6.78 10.56
CA LEU A 40 2.98 5.91 9.49
C LEU A 40 2.73 6.69 8.20
N LEU A 41 1.97 7.79 8.27
CA LEU A 41 1.67 8.63 7.11
C LEU A 41 2.96 9.17 6.47
N VAL A 42 3.89 9.69 7.28
CA VAL A 42 5.20 10.16 6.83
C VAL A 42 5.98 9.03 6.15
N ALA A 43 6.08 7.87 6.78
CA ALA A 43 6.80 6.72 6.24
C ALA A 43 6.21 6.26 4.89
N VAL A 44 4.88 6.24 4.76
CA VAL A 44 4.20 5.87 3.49
C VAL A 44 4.42 6.92 2.40
N ILE A 45 4.40 8.21 2.71
CA ILE A 45 4.75 9.27 1.74
C ILE A 45 6.21 9.12 1.29
N LEU A 46 7.13 8.86 2.22
CA LEU A 46 8.55 8.65 1.91
C LEU A 46 8.80 7.39 1.09
N SER A 47 7.95 6.37 1.18
CA SER A 47 8.09 5.11 0.43
C SER A 47 7.80 5.23 -1.07
N ALA A 48 7.20 6.33 -1.53
CA ALA A 48 6.97 6.56 -2.95
C ALA A 48 8.30 6.53 -3.73
N GLN A 49 8.45 5.56 -4.65
CA GLN A 49 9.65 5.31 -5.44
C GLN A 49 10.95 5.19 -4.60
N CYS A 50 10.83 4.61 -3.42
CA CYS A 50 11.94 4.34 -2.51
C CYS A 50 11.80 2.92 -1.93
N THR A 51 12.92 2.28 -1.58
CA THR A 51 12.89 0.98 -0.92
C THR A 51 12.53 1.12 0.56
N ASP A 52 11.76 0.17 1.11
CA ASP A 52 11.38 0.17 2.52
C ASP A 52 12.59 0.22 3.45
N LYS A 53 13.69 -0.47 3.09
CA LYS A 53 14.96 -0.42 3.82
C LYS A 53 15.50 1.00 3.95
N MET A 54 15.51 1.76 2.84
CA MET A 54 15.99 3.14 2.85
C MET A 54 15.04 4.04 3.66
N VAL A 55 13.73 3.85 3.50
CA VAL A 55 12.74 4.59 4.30
C VAL A 55 13.00 4.37 5.78
N ASN A 56 13.10 3.12 6.22
CA ASN A 56 13.34 2.79 7.64
C ASN A 56 14.67 3.36 8.17
N GLN A 57 15.72 3.41 7.34
CA GLN A 57 17.00 4.05 7.73
C GLN A 57 16.84 5.56 7.94
N VAL A 58 16.05 6.22 7.11
CA VAL A 58 15.81 7.67 7.21
C VAL A 58 14.87 7.97 8.37
N THR A 59 13.75 7.25 8.48
CA THR A 59 12.73 7.50 9.51
C THR A 59 13.23 7.23 10.92
N ALA A 60 14.16 6.29 11.11
CA ALA A 60 14.77 6.02 12.40
C ALA A 60 15.48 7.26 13.01
N LYS A 61 16.01 8.16 12.18
CA LYS A 61 16.61 9.42 12.61
C LYS A 61 15.60 10.56 12.58
N LEU A 62 14.75 10.57 11.56
CA LEU A 62 13.76 11.63 11.36
C LEU A 62 12.79 11.71 12.55
N PHE A 63 12.27 10.58 13.02
CA PHE A 63 11.32 10.50 14.12
C PHE A 63 11.94 10.85 15.50
N GLN A 64 13.27 10.76 15.62
CA GLN A 64 13.98 11.25 16.82
C GLN A 64 14.14 12.78 16.82
N LYS A 65 14.26 13.38 15.63
CA LYS A 65 14.44 14.81 15.43
C LYS A 65 13.12 15.57 15.46
N TYR A 66 12.12 15.08 14.75
CA TYR A 66 10.78 15.65 14.67
C TYR A 66 9.80 14.71 15.41
N ARG A 67 9.41 15.09 16.62
CA ARG A 67 8.67 14.20 17.55
C ARG A 67 7.17 14.42 17.56
N SER A 68 6.71 15.55 17.04
CA SER A 68 5.31 15.94 16.99
C SER A 68 4.93 16.46 15.62
N ILE A 69 3.64 16.48 15.29
CA ILE A 69 3.14 17.10 14.06
C ILE A 69 3.54 18.58 13.98
N ASP A 70 3.59 19.27 15.14
CA ASP A 70 4.01 20.68 15.21
C ASP A 70 5.46 20.85 14.76
N ASP A 71 6.37 19.93 15.13
CA ASP A 71 7.76 19.98 14.69
C ASP A 71 7.86 19.90 13.16
N TYR A 72 7.04 19.05 12.53
CA TYR A 72 6.98 18.94 11.06
C TYR A 72 6.37 20.19 10.42
N ALA A 73 5.30 20.72 10.99
CA ALA A 73 4.62 21.91 10.46
C ALA A 73 5.51 23.16 10.50
N ALA A 74 6.40 23.24 11.52
CA ALA A 74 7.33 24.33 11.72
C ALA A 74 8.74 24.07 11.14
N ALA A 75 8.97 22.91 10.52
CA ALA A 75 10.28 22.52 10.02
C ALA A 75 10.81 23.49 8.95
N ASP A 76 12.11 23.84 9.03
CA ASP A 76 12.78 24.50 7.91
C ASP A 76 12.85 23.57 6.69
N ALA A 77 12.33 24.02 5.56
CA ALA A 77 12.21 23.19 4.38
C ALA A 77 13.57 22.72 3.84
N ALA A 78 14.61 23.54 3.92
CA ALA A 78 15.94 23.17 3.41
C ALA A 78 16.62 22.13 4.31
N GLU A 79 16.45 22.26 5.62
CA GLU A 79 16.91 21.28 6.60
C GLU A 79 16.17 19.95 6.45
N PHE A 80 14.84 19.99 6.35
CA PHE A 80 14.02 18.80 6.16
C PHE A 80 14.34 18.07 4.84
N GLU A 81 14.56 18.81 3.74
CA GLU A 81 15.02 18.25 2.46
C GLU A 81 16.35 17.48 2.61
N ALA A 82 17.29 18.03 3.40
CA ALA A 82 18.57 17.37 3.65
C ALA A 82 18.39 16.06 4.42
N ASP A 83 17.52 16.05 5.44
CA ASP A 83 17.23 14.86 6.25
C ASP A 83 16.61 13.72 5.45
N ILE A 84 15.68 14.00 4.53
CA ILE A 84 14.97 12.98 3.75
C ILE A 84 15.58 12.73 2.36
N ARG A 85 16.67 13.40 2.01
CA ARG A 85 17.32 13.34 0.67
C ARG A 85 17.55 11.92 0.14
N PRO A 86 17.97 10.93 0.96
CA PRO A 86 18.19 9.57 0.49
C PRO A 86 16.95 8.87 -0.05
N THR A 87 15.73 9.35 0.30
CA THR A 87 14.48 8.74 -0.18
C THR A 87 14.12 9.10 -1.62
N GLY A 88 14.86 10.01 -2.27
CA GLY A 88 14.55 10.53 -3.62
C GLY A 88 13.31 11.41 -3.65
N PHE A 89 13.15 12.20 -4.71
CA PHE A 89 12.02 13.15 -4.86
C PHE A 89 11.79 14.03 -3.63
N PHE A 90 12.84 14.29 -2.87
CA PHE A 90 12.81 14.87 -1.55
C PHE A 90 12.13 16.24 -1.50
N ARG A 91 12.29 17.10 -2.51
CA ARG A 91 11.62 18.41 -2.56
C ARG A 91 10.09 18.31 -2.54
N ASN A 92 9.54 17.42 -3.37
CA ASN A 92 8.09 17.19 -3.40
C ASN A 92 7.62 16.52 -2.11
N LYS A 93 8.37 15.56 -1.57
CA LYS A 93 8.05 14.89 -0.32
C LYS A 93 8.08 15.86 0.86
N THR A 94 9.07 16.75 0.93
CA THR A 94 9.13 17.84 1.92
C THR A 94 7.88 18.71 1.87
N LYS A 95 7.55 19.23 0.68
CA LYS A 95 6.34 20.04 0.49
C LYS A 95 5.07 19.31 0.94
N HIS A 96 4.96 18.02 0.61
CA HIS A 96 3.80 17.21 0.97
C HIS A 96 3.73 16.96 2.47
N ILE A 97 4.83 16.57 3.12
CA ILE A 97 4.84 16.23 4.54
C ILE A 97 4.60 17.47 5.40
N ILE A 98 5.31 18.58 5.15
CA ILE A 98 5.10 19.84 5.87
C ILE A 98 3.67 20.36 5.64
N GLY A 99 3.20 20.35 4.40
CA GLY A 99 1.84 20.78 4.09
C GLY A 99 0.76 19.89 4.71
N ALA A 100 0.98 18.57 4.79
CA ALA A 100 0.07 17.66 5.47
C ALA A 100 0.05 17.94 6.99
N ALA A 101 1.21 18.17 7.62
CA ALA A 101 1.29 18.54 9.03
C ALA A 101 0.52 19.83 9.32
N GLN A 102 0.73 20.88 8.53
CA GLN A 102 0.04 22.16 8.67
C GLN A 102 -1.48 21.99 8.52
N MET A 103 -1.93 21.24 7.52
CA MET A 103 -3.36 20.98 7.32
C MET A 103 -3.97 20.16 8.46
N ILE A 104 -3.26 19.14 8.97
CA ILE A 104 -3.75 18.34 10.10
C ILE A 104 -3.90 19.18 11.36
N LEU A 105 -2.99 20.11 11.62
CA LEU A 105 -3.11 21.03 12.74
C LEU A 105 -4.28 22.00 12.56
N ALA A 106 -4.45 22.54 11.35
CA ALA A 106 -5.46 23.56 11.08
C ALA A 106 -6.88 22.99 11.03
N ASP A 107 -7.07 21.85 10.34
CA ASP A 107 -8.38 21.37 9.93
C ASP A 107 -8.84 20.11 10.69
N PHE A 108 -7.89 19.36 11.30
CA PHE A 108 -8.17 18.06 11.94
C PHE A 108 -7.74 18.00 13.42
N GLY A 109 -7.51 19.17 14.06
CA GLY A 109 -7.21 19.24 15.50
C GLY A 109 -5.93 18.54 15.91
N GLY A 110 -4.96 18.37 14.99
CA GLY A 110 -3.68 17.72 15.27
C GLY A 110 -3.70 16.17 15.21
N ALA A 111 -4.80 15.56 14.79
CA ALA A 111 -4.91 14.10 14.61
C ALA A 111 -5.02 13.72 13.13
N VAL A 112 -4.31 12.65 12.73
CA VAL A 112 -4.44 12.12 11.37
C VAL A 112 -5.88 11.66 11.15
N PRO A 113 -6.57 12.12 10.07
CA PRO A 113 -7.97 11.77 9.86
C PRO A 113 -8.15 10.27 9.63
N ALA A 114 -9.27 9.74 10.14
CA ALA A 114 -9.61 8.33 10.10
C ALA A 114 -10.67 7.98 9.06
N SER A 115 -10.77 8.76 7.98
CA SER A 115 -11.66 8.46 6.84
C SER A 115 -10.94 8.60 5.51
N MET A 116 -11.38 7.83 4.51
CA MET A 116 -10.79 7.88 3.16
C MET A 116 -10.93 9.27 2.54
N ILE A 117 -12.11 9.89 2.66
CA ILE A 117 -12.40 11.20 2.07
C ILE A 117 -11.47 12.27 2.64
N GLU A 118 -11.30 12.32 3.95
CA GLU A 118 -10.44 13.29 4.62
C GLU A 118 -8.95 13.03 4.33
N LEU A 119 -8.50 11.78 4.38
CA LEU A 119 -7.12 11.43 4.04
C LEU A 119 -6.74 11.88 2.62
N LEU A 120 -7.66 11.78 1.66
CA LEU A 120 -7.43 12.21 0.27
C LEU A 120 -7.31 13.73 0.11
N THR A 121 -7.69 14.54 1.11
CA THR A 121 -7.46 16.00 1.09
C THR A 121 -6.02 16.36 1.42
N LEU A 122 -5.30 15.49 2.11
CA LEU A 122 -3.95 15.77 2.58
C LEU A 122 -2.93 15.82 1.43
N PRO A 123 -2.02 16.80 1.41
CA PRO A 123 -0.95 16.88 0.43
C PRO A 123 -0.11 15.59 0.37
N GLY A 124 0.07 15.04 -0.83
CA GLY A 124 0.87 13.83 -1.04
C GLY A 124 0.16 12.51 -0.74
N VAL A 125 -1.12 12.55 -0.36
CA VAL A 125 -1.93 11.38 -0.08
C VAL A 125 -2.82 11.05 -1.27
N ALA A 126 -2.41 10.04 -2.03
CA ALA A 126 -3.25 9.44 -3.06
C ALA A 126 -3.99 8.22 -2.50
N ARG A 127 -4.94 7.68 -3.26
CA ARG A 127 -5.82 6.56 -2.87
C ARG A 127 -5.05 5.36 -2.29
N LYS A 128 -3.92 4.97 -2.91
CA LYS A 128 -3.05 3.90 -2.37
C LYS A 128 -2.54 4.24 -0.95
N THR A 129 -2.03 5.47 -0.77
CA THR A 129 -1.51 5.94 0.52
C THR A 129 -2.62 5.94 1.58
N ALA A 130 -3.77 6.49 1.25
CA ALA A 130 -4.93 6.53 2.14
C ALA A 130 -5.38 5.12 2.58
N ASN A 131 -5.49 4.16 1.66
CA ASN A 131 -5.83 2.77 1.99
C ASN A 131 -4.79 2.12 2.93
N ILE A 132 -3.49 2.39 2.73
CA ILE A 132 -2.44 1.85 3.61
C ILE A 132 -2.53 2.48 5.01
N VAL A 133 -2.68 3.79 5.09
CA VAL A 133 -2.76 4.51 6.38
C VAL A 133 -4.03 4.08 7.13
N LEU A 134 -5.18 4.15 6.47
CA LEU A 134 -6.46 3.80 7.09
C LEU A 134 -6.48 2.35 7.60
N GLY A 135 -6.01 1.40 6.79
CA GLY A 135 -6.02 -0.02 7.18
C GLY A 135 -5.02 -0.40 8.27
N ASN A 136 -3.88 0.33 8.40
CA ASN A 136 -2.90 0.04 9.45
C ASN A 136 -3.17 0.81 10.76
N ALA A 137 -3.58 2.09 10.65
CA ALA A 137 -3.79 2.94 11.82
C ALA A 137 -5.22 2.80 12.38
N TYR A 138 -6.21 2.60 11.50
CA TYR A 138 -7.63 2.65 11.84
C TYR A 138 -8.40 1.46 11.25
N PRO A 139 -8.10 0.20 11.65
CA PRO A 139 -8.67 -0.99 11.01
C PRO A 139 -10.21 -1.07 11.10
N GLU A 140 -10.81 -0.57 12.18
CA GLU A 140 -12.27 -0.54 12.33
C GLU A 140 -12.91 0.50 11.38
N ALA A 141 -12.30 1.68 11.27
CA ALA A 141 -12.71 2.69 10.32
C ALA A 141 -12.55 2.17 8.88
N TYR A 142 -11.39 1.56 8.55
CA TYR A 142 -11.18 0.94 7.24
C TYR A 142 -12.26 -0.09 6.91
N ALA A 143 -12.63 -0.94 7.85
CA ALA A 143 -13.65 -1.98 7.66
C ALA A 143 -15.05 -1.42 7.38
N SER A 144 -15.38 -0.24 7.89
CA SER A 144 -16.70 0.40 7.76
C SER A 144 -16.76 1.53 6.73
N ASP A 145 -15.63 2.11 6.31
CA ASP A 145 -15.57 3.23 5.35
C ASP A 145 -15.94 2.76 3.95
N ALA A 146 -17.02 3.31 3.40
CA ALA A 146 -17.55 2.94 2.09
C ALA A 146 -16.59 3.25 0.93
N ASP A 147 -15.70 4.24 1.10
CA ASP A 147 -14.73 4.68 0.11
C ASP A 147 -13.38 3.96 0.23
N ALA A 148 -13.16 3.18 1.30
CA ALA A 148 -11.96 2.36 1.43
C ALA A 148 -11.92 1.25 0.37
N GLY A 149 -10.71 0.81 0.02
CA GLY A 149 -10.51 -0.19 -1.03
C GLY A 149 -9.18 -0.94 -0.89
N ILE A 150 -8.76 -1.60 -1.96
CA ILE A 150 -7.55 -2.39 -2.02
C ILE A 150 -6.39 -1.51 -2.53
N ALA A 151 -5.32 -1.38 -1.76
CA ALA A 151 -4.15 -0.62 -2.18
C ALA A 151 -3.42 -1.33 -3.34
N VAL A 152 -3.43 -0.71 -4.53
CA VAL A 152 -2.82 -1.28 -5.73
C VAL A 152 -1.45 -0.64 -5.96
N ASP A 153 -0.39 -1.40 -5.67
CA ASP A 153 0.98 -1.05 -6.02
C ASP A 153 1.47 -1.81 -7.26
N THR A 154 2.75 -1.73 -7.56
CA THR A 154 3.35 -2.44 -8.71
C THR A 154 3.30 -3.96 -8.57
N HIS A 155 3.35 -4.51 -7.34
CA HIS A 155 3.22 -5.94 -7.08
C HIS A 155 1.77 -6.38 -7.24
N VAL A 156 0.84 -5.71 -6.57
CA VAL A 156 -0.60 -5.98 -6.68
C VAL A 156 -1.04 -5.90 -8.14
N LYS A 157 -0.67 -4.84 -8.87
CA LYS A 157 -0.95 -4.71 -10.31
C LYS A 157 -0.44 -5.91 -11.11
N ARG A 158 0.84 -6.24 -10.97
CA ARG A 158 1.46 -7.34 -11.73
C ARG A 158 0.81 -8.69 -11.43
N LEU A 159 0.65 -9.00 -10.14
CA LEU A 159 0.12 -10.30 -9.74
C LEU A 159 -1.37 -10.43 -10.06
N SER A 160 -2.16 -9.38 -9.88
CA SER A 160 -3.59 -9.40 -10.25
C SER A 160 -3.79 -9.74 -11.73
N GLN A 161 -2.94 -9.19 -12.60
CA GLN A 161 -2.97 -9.48 -14.03
C GLN A 161 -2.51 -10.92 -14.31
N ARG A 162 -1.38 -11.36 -13.75
CA ARG A 162 -0.84 -12.71 -13.95
C ARG A 162 -1.78 -13.80 -13.44
N LEU A 163 -2.43 -13.56 -12.32
CA LEU A 163 -3.41 -14.46 -11.71
C LEU A 163 -4.79 -14.41 -12.38
N GLY A 164 -4.99 -13.52 -13.37
CA GLY A 164 -6.28 -13.38 -14.04
C GLY A 164 -7.38 -12.75 -13.21
N LEU A 165 -7.03 -12.12 -12.07
CA LEU A 165 -7.97 -11.44 -11.18
C LEU A 165 -8.40 -10.08 -11.74
N ALA A 166 -7.50 -9.41 -12.46
CA ALA A 166 -7.76 -8.13 -13.11
C ALA A 166 -7.20 -8.11 -14.54
N SER A 167 -7.85 -7.37 -15.43
CA SER A 167 -7.45 -7.21 -16.83
C SER A 167 -6.95 -5.83 -17.18
N SER A 168 -7.17 -4.83 -16.31
CA SER A 168 -6.77 -3.44 -16.54
C SER A 168 -5.28 -3.21 -16.26
N ALA A 169 -4.70 -2.18 -16.89
CA ALA A 169 -3.40 -1.64 -16.52
C ALA A 169 -3.49 -0.41 -15.58
N ASP A 170 -4.68 0.11 -15.39
CA ASP A 170 -4.99 1.26 -14.55
C ASP A 170 -5.22 0.80 -13.11
N PRO A 171 -4.51 1.36 -12.10
CA PRO A 171 -4.62 0.94 -10.70
C PRO A 171 -6.03 1.07 -10.13
N ASP A 172 -6.76 2.14 -10.44
CA ASP A 172 -8.11 2.38 -9.90
C ASP A 172 -9.12 1.38 -10.49
N ARG A 173 -8.92 0.97 -11.74
CA ARG A 173 -9.74 -0.08 -12.36
C ARG A 173 -9.39 -1.46 -11.81
N ILE A 174 -8.11 -1.72 -11.51
CA ILE A 174 -7.68 -2.97 -10.87
C ILE A 174 -8.30 -3.06 -9.49
N GLU A 175 -8.23 -2.00 -8.69
CA GLU A 175 -8.84 -1.94 -7.37
C GLU A 175 -10.32 -2.33 -7.43
N ARG A 176 -11.11 -1.67 -8.30
CA ARG A 176 -12.54 -2.01 -8.48
C ARG A 176 -12.76 -3.47 -8.88
N GLN A 177 -11.97 -3.98 -9.83
CA GLN A 177 -12.08 -5.38 -10.27
C GLN A 177 -11.76 -6.39 -9.17
N LEU A 178 -10.82 -6.08 -8.29
CA LEU A 178 -10.49 -6.90 -7.13
C LEU A 178 -11.61 -6.84 -6.08
N MET A 179 -12.13 -5.65 -5.79
CA MET A 179 -13.22 -5.44 -4.82
C MET A 179 -14.51 -6.19 -5.22
N GLU A 180 -14.77 -6.42 -6.52
CA GLU A 180 -15.91 -7.22 -7.00
C GLU A 180 -15.81 -8.71 -6.68
N ILE A 181 -14.61 -9.25 -6.49
CA ILE A 181 -14.38 -10.69 -6.39
C ILE A 181 -13.75 -11.13 -5.06
N VAL A 182 -13.17 -10.20 -4.31
CA VAL A 182 -12.54 -10.45 -3.01
C VAL A 182 -13.49 -9.97 -1.91
N PRO A 183 -13.76 -10.75 -0.85
CA PRO A 183 -14.52 -10.30 0.31
C PRO A 183 -13.86 -9.10 0.99
N ARG A 184 -14.68 -8.20 1.54
CA ARG A 184 -14.20 -6.96 2.15
C ARG A 184 -13.19 -7.18 3.27
N GLU A 185 -13.42 -8.18 4.07
CA GLU A 185 -12.55 -8.58 5.19
C GLU A 185 -11.13 -8.97 4.75
N ASP A 186 -10.95 -9.32 3.46
CA ASP A 186 -9.66 -9.70 2.89
C ASP A 186 -8.96 -8.58 2.12
N TRP A 187 -9.61 -7.44 1.87
CA TRP A 187 -9.07 -6.36 1.03
C TRP A 187 -7.72 -5.86 1.49
N PHE A 188 -7.62 -5.54 2.76
CA PHE A 188 -6.39 -5.01 3.35
C PHE A 188 -5.26 -6.05 3.30
N ARG A 189 -5.57 -7.27 3.71
CA ARG A 189 -4.59 -8.35 3.77
C ARG A 189 -4.11 -8.79 2.39
N LEU A 190 -5.00 -8.81 1.39
CA LEU A 190 -4.65 -9.18 0.02
C LEU A 190 -3.50 -8.34 -0.53
N THR A 191 -3.47 -7.04 -0.24
CA THR A 191 -2.38 -6.16 -0.66
C THR A 191 -1.02 -6.71 -0.21
N TYR A 192 -0.87 -7.04 1.06
CA TYR A 192 0.39 -7.53 1.62
C TYR A 192 0.73 -8.95 1.16
N LEU A 193 -0.26 -9.83 1.06
CA LEU A 193 -0.07 -11.18 0.51
C LEU A 193 0.50 -11.13 -0.92
N LEU A 194 -0.05 -10.29 -1.77
CA LEU A 194 0.44 -10.12 -3.14
C LEU A 194 1.81 -9.43 -3.18
N ILE A 195 2.11 -8.51 -2.28
CA ILE A 195 3.44 -7.89 -2.17
C ILE A 195 4.49 -8.94 -1.80
N GLU A 196 4.26 -9.71 -0.73
CA GLU A 196 5.20 -10.73 -0.26
C GLU A 196 5.42 -11.81 -1.32
N HIS A 197 4.35 -12.36 -1.91
CA HIS A 197 4.47 -13.31 -3.00
C HIS A 197 5.18 -12.76 -4.23
N GLY A 198 4.94 -11.48 -4.53
CA GLY A 198 5.59 -10.77 -5.63
C GLY A 198 7.07 -10.49 -5.41
N ARG A 199 7.52 -10.43 -4.16
CA ARG A 199 8.94 -10.29 -3.76
C ARG A 199 9.64 -11.64 -3.74
N ALA A 200 9.02 -12.63 -3.12
CA ALA A 200 9.63 -13.93 -2.88
C ALA A 200 9.62 -14.84 -4.13
N VAL A 201 8.49 -14.96 -4.81
CA VAL A 201 8.27 -15.98 -5.85
C VAL A 201 7.91 -15.36 -7.20
N CYS A 202 6.82 -14.59 -7.28
CA CYS A 202 6.32 -14.06 -8.55
C CYS A 202 7.03 -12.76 -8.94
N THR A 203 8.37 -12.80 -9.09
CA THR A 203 9.19 -11.64 -9.43
C THR A 203 8.88 -11.08 -10.82
N ALA A 204 9.27 -9.82 -11.09
CA ALA A 204 8.91 -9.16 -12.35
C ALA A 204 9.55 -9.82 -13.58
N ARG A 205 10.83 -10.18 -13.49
CA ARG A 205 11.63 -10.67 -14.63
C ARG A 205 11.70 -12.20 -14.74
N ARG A 206 11.81 -12.90 -13.60
CA ARG A 206 12.03 -14.36 -13.55
C ARG A 206 11.20 -14.95 -12.40
N PRO A 207 9.90 -15.17 -12.58
CA PRO A 207 9.07 -15.80 -11.57
C PRO A 207 9.47 -17.28 -11.38
N HIS A 208 9.51 -17.71 -10.12
CA HIS A 208 9.84 -19.08 -9.72
C HIS A 208 8.56 -19.93 -9.68
N CYS A 209 7.97 -20.19 -10.86
CA CYS A 209 6.69 -20.88 -10.96
C CYS A 209 6.73 -22.31 -10.40
N GLY A 210 7.89 -22.98 -10.44
CA GLY A 210 8.06 -24.35 -9.88
C GLY A 210 7.87 -24.40 -8.37
N ASP A 211 8.20 -23.32 -7.64
CA ASP A 211 8.11 -23.22 -6.20
C ASP A 211 6.83 -22.47 -5.75
N CYS A 212 5.94 -22.14 -6.70
CA CYS A 212 4.79 -21.29 -6.44
C CYS A 212 3.58 -22.10 -5.93
N VAL A 213 3.08 -21.76 -4.78
CA VAL A 213 1.86 -22.40 -4.19
C VAL A 213 0.60 -22.18 -5.01
N LEU A 214 0.66 -21.32 -6.04
CA LEU A 214 -0.45 -21.00 -6.94
C LEU A 214 -0.26 -21.57 -8.35
N GLN A 215 0.79 -22.38 -8.60
CA GLN A 215 1.18 -22.77 -9.95
C GLN A 215 0.07 -23.50 -10.73
N ASP A 216 -0.73 -24.31 -10.06
CA ASP A 216 -1.80 -25.14 -10.63
C ASP A 216 -3.07 -24.33 -10.98
N ILE A 217 -3.29 -23.21 -10.30
CA ILE A 217 -4.45 -22.33 -10.52
C ILE A 217 -4.10 -21.02 -11.26
N CYS A 218 -2.81 -20.77 -11.50
CA CYS A 218 -2.34 -19.55 -12.15
C CYS A 218 -2.39 -19.67 -13.68
N PRO A 219 -3.20 -18.85 -14.39
CA PRO A 219 -3.27 -18.91 -15.86
C PRO A 219 -1.99 -18.49 -16.57
N SER A 220 -1.08 -17.79 -15.88
CA SER A 220 0.21 -17.35 -16.40
C SER A 220 1.39 -18.23 -15.98
N ALA A 221 1.16 -19.33 -15.25
CA ALA A 221 2.23 -20.20 -14.78
C ALA A 221 3.10 -20.68 -15.95
N PHE A 222 4.41 -20.55 -15.80
CA PHE A 222 5.43 -20.93 -16.82
C PHE A 222 5.32 -20.21 -18.18
N ARG A 223 4.54 -19.12 -18.29
CA ARG A 223 4.30 -18.36 -19.53
C ARG A 223 4.76 -16.91 -19.48
N VAL A 224 5.33 -16.46 -18.37
CA VAL A 224 5.77 -15.08 -18.11
C VAL A 224 7.24 -14.99 -17.70
#